data_e5414a74b8c906fde6c288e75003b1b1
#
_entry.id   e5414a74b8c906fde6c288e75003b1b1
#
_cell.length_a   1.000
_cell.length_b   1.000
_cell.length_c   1.000
_cell.angle_alpha   90.00
_cell.angle_beta   90.00
_cell.angle_gamma   90.00
#
_symmetry.space_group_name_H-M   'P 1'
#
loop_
_entity.id
_entity.type
_entity.pdbx_description
1 polymer ?
#
loop_
_entity_poly.entity_id
_entity_poly.type
_entity_poly.pdbx_seq_one_letter_code
_entity_poly.pdbx_strand_id
1 'polypeptide(L)'
;MTKKSIAQWVALLLTSTILCLAFSTNRAEAQKKKGATPQEVKGSKVPKLQLLKHHKSEGDVDLVALNKSGSVAATYFGEDYGTQRKVKKLVFWETSKFTKIAEYNINCRDICFGEDENTLLLVDPYGIKEMDIKTGKTNLVLEGEFLKAAYNPLDNDVIFYSDEVDAYYYNRATDTSEHLHTVSKGAGVDPFRFYRFTENHLQILMCRNYTLQIDLRDYTTKKVYFSEDNKCRVDLALSPDEEWLLEGGIFSYNRLYKNADYMARGEEAEFQGQFATDNINFETVKFLEGGYILCGTVNGRSVEIWDMKSLRKVSSFAQKGKLSYVGGIAYHPEKRLIVVGSLYGIVCFFRY
;
A
#
# COMPACT_ATOMS: atom_id res chain seq x y z
N MET A 1 22.73 16.36 -1.97
CA MET A 1 22.41 16.20 -3.44
C MET A 1 22.85 17.43 -4.18
N THR A 2 23.65 17.29 -5.23
CA THR A 2 24.14 18.43 -6.00
C THR A 2 23.08 18.91 -7.00
N LYS A 3 23.10 20.20 -7.37
CA LYS A 3 22.20 20.80 -8.39
C LYS A 3 22.12 19.99 -9.70
N LYS A 4 23.12 19.18 -10.01
CA LYS A 4 23.13 18.23 -11.14
C LYS A 4 22.14 17.08 -11.00
N SER A 5 21.88 16.62 -9.78
CA SER A 5 20.92 15.53 -9.52
C SER A 5 19.48 15.97 -9.77
N ILE A 6 19.11 17.18 -9.37
CA ILE A 6 17.75 17.72 -9.57
C ILE A 6 17.45 17.94 -11.05
N ALA A 7 18.41 18.43 -11.82
CA ALA A 7 18.25 18.63 -13.26
C ALA A 7 18.08 17.29 -14.03
N GLN A 8 18.72 16.20 -13.58
CA GLN A 8 18.52 14.88 -14.15
C GLN A 8 17.13 14.30 -13.83
N TRP A 9 16.61 14.51 -12.64
CA TRP A 9 15.26 14.09 -12.27
C TRP A 9 14.17 14.87 -13.02
N VAL A 10 14.34 16.18 -13.17
CA VAL A 10 13.42 17.03 -13.96
C VAL A 10 13.48 16.67 -15.44
N ALA A 11 14.65 16.36 -15.98
CA ALA A 11 14.80 15.92 -17.37
C ALA A 11 14.16 14.53 -17.61
N LEU A 12 14.26 13.60 -16.66
CA LEU A 12 13.59 12.30 -16.75
C LEU A 12 12.06 12.43 -16.70
N LEU A 13 11.54 13.33 -15.87
CA LEU A 13 10.09 13.63 -15.81
C LEU A 13 9.59 14.28 -17.12
N LEU A 14 10.33 15.21 -17.69
CA LEU A 14 9.96 15.88 -18.93
C LEU A 14 10.05 14.97 -20.17
N THR A 15 11.05 14.11 -20.26
CA THR A 15 11.14 13.15 -21.37
C THR A 15 10.08 12.06 -21.32
N SER A 16 9.67 11.61 -20.11
CA SER A 16 8.55 10.69 -19.98
C SER A 16 7.21 11.32 -20.39
N THR A 17 7.02 12.60 -20.12
CA THR A 17 5.79 13.32 -20.47
C THR A 17 5.65 13.55 -21.99
N ILE A 18 6.75 13.80 -22.70
CA ILE A 18 6.76 14.01 -24.16
C ILE A 18 6.55 12.68 -24.91
N LEU A 19 7.11 11.57 -24.42
CA LEU A 19 6.89 10.25 -25.03
C LEU A 19 5.44 9.77 -24.88
N CYS A 20 4.78 10.10 -23.78
CA CYS A 20 3.37 9.72 -23.53
C CYS A 20 2.38 10.49 -24.41
N LEU A 21 2.69 11.72 -24.81
CA LEU A 21 1.82 12.51 -25.70
C LEU A 21 1.78 11.97 -27.14
N ALA A 22 2.83 11.28 -27.59
CA ALA A 22 2.87 10.70 -28.92
C ALA A 22 2.09 9.39 -29.08
N PHE A 23 1.78 8.68 -27.97
CA PHE A 23 1.04 7.41 -27.99
C PHE A 23 -0.46 7.53 -27.74
N SER A 24 -0.95 8.69 -27.30
CA SER A 24 -2.36 8.86 -26.91
C SER A 24 -3.32 9.08 -28.07
N THR A 25 -2.84 9.35 -29.27
CA THR A 25 -3.70 9.68 -30.43
C THR A 25 -4.24 8.47 -31.20
N ASN A 26 -3.71 7.25 -30.99
CA ASN A 26 -4.08 6.07 -31.80
C ASN A 26 -4.98 5.04 -31.12
N ARG A 27 -5.56 5.30 -29.94
CA ARG A 27 -6.40 4.29 -29.23
C ARG A 27 -7.82 4.74 -28.89
N ALA A 28 -8.32 5.86 -29.38
CA ALA A 28 -9.66 6.35 -29.08
C ALA A 28 -10.82 5.63 -29.82
N GLU A 29 -10.55 4.70 -30.71
CA GLU A 29 -11.58 4.11 -31.59
C GLU A 29 -12.08 2.69 -31.20
N ALA A 30 -11.58 2.05 -30.16
CA ALA A 30 -11.82 0.62 -29.94
C ALA A 30 -12.82 0.23 -28.85
N GLN A 31 -13.65 1.12 -28.30
CA GLN A 31 -14.65 0.68 -27.31
C GLN A 31 -16.04 1.27 -27.45
N LYS A 32 -16.78 0.78 -28.46
CA LYS A 32 -18.25 0.76 -28.44
C LYS A 32 -18.73 -0.69 -28.44
N LYS A 33 -18.69 -1.37 -27.30
CA LYS A 33 -19.50 -2.58 -27.08
C LYS A 33 -20.64 -2.25 -26.13
N LYS A 34 -21.86 -2.46 -26.58
CA LYS A 34 -23.11 -2.28 -25.86
C LYS A 34 -23.15 -3.15 -24.62
N GLY A 35 -23.22 -2.51 -23.43
CA GLY A 35 -23.38 -3.20 -22.16
C GLY A 35 -24.82 -3.67 -21.92
N ALA A 36 -24.97 -4.85 -21.40
CA ALA A 36 -26.21 -5.36 -20.84
C ALA A 36 -26.59 -4.57 -19.58
N THR A 37 -27.87 -4.30 -19.40
CA THR A 37 -28.43 -3.59 -18.24
C THR A 37 -28.29 -4.45 -17.00
N PRO A 38 -27.65 -3.95 -15.89
CA PRO A 38 -27.50 -4.72 -14.67
C PRO A 38 -28.81 -4.75 -13.87
N GLN A 39 -29.17 -5.93 -13.35
CA GLN A 39 -30.22 -6.07 -12.33
C GLN A 39 -29.74 -5.39 -11.02
N GLU A 40 -30.56 -4.49 -10.49
CA GLU A 40 -30.35 -3.88 -9.17
C GLU A 40 -30.42 -4.94 -8.07
N VAL A 41 -29.32 -5.09 -7.32
CA VAL A 41 -29.33 -5.81 -6.05
C VAL A 41 -29.94 -4.86 -5.00
N LYS A 42 -31.19 -5.13 -4.61
CA LYS A 42 -31.88 -4.39 -3.56
C LYS A 42 -31.12 -4.57 -2.22
N GLY A 43 -30.61 -3.48 -1.66
CA GLY A 43 -30.37 -3.39 -0.22
C GLY A 43 -28.99 -2.94 0.30
N SER A 44 -27.92 -2.85 -0.47
CA SER A 44 -26.68 -2.28 0.05
C SER A 44 -26.64 -0.76 -0.15
N LYS A 45 -26.61 -0.02 0.94
CA LYS A 45 -26.35 1.43 0.86
C LYS A 45 -24.97 1.62 0.24
N VAL A 46 -24.91 2.40 -0.83
CA VAL A 46 -23.64 2.83 -1.43
C VAL A 46 -22.74 3.43 -0.34
N PRO A 47 -21.52 2.94 -0.15
CA PRO A 47 -20.62 3.44 0.89
C PRO A 47 -20.29 4.91 0.64
N LYS A 48 -20.32 5.70 1.72
CA LYS A 48 -20.03 7.13 1.66
C LYS A 48 -18.94 7.49 2.66
N LEU A 49 -17.84 8.02 2.18
CA LEU A 49 -16.76 8.51 3.02
C LEU A 49 -17.24 9.65 3.91
N GLN A 50 -17.08 9.47 5.21
CA GLN A 50 -17.35 10.48 6.22
C GLN A 50 -16.06 10.76 6.99
N LEU A 51 -15.54 11.98 6.90
CA LEU A 51 -14.44 12.43 7.74
C LEU A 51 -14.90 12.53 9.18
N LEU A 52 -14.28 11.77 10.08
CA LEU A 52 -14.55 11.80 11.53
C LEU A 52 -13.64 12.81 12.23
N LYS A 53 -12.37 12.77 11.91
CA LYS A 53 -11.35 13.64 12.51
C LYS A 53 -10.17 13.81 11.56
N HIS A 54 -9.48 14.94 11.68
CA HIS A 54 -8.15 15.12 11.11
C HIS A 54 -7.21 15.75 12.11
N HIS A 55 -5.94 15.42 11.97
CA HIS A 55 -4.84 16.01 12.72
C HIS A 55 -3.79 16.51 11.75
N LYS A 56 -3.08 17.54 12.16
CA LYS A 56 -1.94 18.07 11.42
C LYS A 56 -0.73 18.15 12.35
N SER A 57 0.40 17.66 11.87
CA SER A 57 1.69 17.68 12.55
C SER A 57 2.77 18.11 11.55
N GLU A 58 4.03 18.11 11.97
CA GLU A 58 5.18 18.30 11.09
C GLU A 58 5.58 16.96 10.46
N GLY A 59 6.16 17.00 9.26
CA GLY A 59 6.64 15.85 8.50
C GLY A 59 5.54 15.16 7.67
N ASP A 60 5.94 14.46 6.64
CA ASP A 60 5.04 13.71 5.79
C ASP A 60 4.67 12.38 6.43
N VAL A 61 3.43 11.93 6.29
CA VAL A 61 2.98 10.66 6.83
C VAL A 61 3.18 9.58 5.78
N ASP A 62 4.23 8.78 5.95
CA ASP A 62 4.65 7.76 4.97
C ASP A 62 4.08 6.39 5.30
N LEU A 63 3.92 6.05 6.59
CA LEU A 63 3.45 4.75 7.03
C LEU A 63 2.22 4.89 7.91
N VAL A 64 1.26 4.00 7.71
CA VAL A 64 0.03 3.89 8.50
C VAL A 64 -0.27 2.43 8.75
N ALA A 65 -0.51 2.06 10.00
CA ALA A 65 -0.93 0.72 10.39
C ALA A 65 -2.09 0.77 11.40
N LEU A 66 -2.92 -0.26 11.40
CA LEU A 66 -3.96 -0.50 12.40
C LEU A 66 -3.69 -1.82 13.09
N ASN A 67 -3.90 -1.89 14.41
CA ASN A 67 -3.85 -3.15 15.12
C ASN A 67 -5.08 -4.01 14.78
N LYS A 68 -5.05 -5.28 15.16
CA LYS A 68 -6.04 -6.30 14.79
C LYS A 68 -7.47 -5.91 15.19
N SER A 69 -7.66 -5.33 16.38
CA SER A 69 -8.98 -4.85 16.83
C SER A 69 -9.38 -3.50 16.22
N GLY A 70 -8.49 -2.84 15.50
CA GLY A 70 -8.68 -1.47 15.01
C GLY A 70 -8.84 -0.43 16.13
N SER A 71 -8.37 -0.73 17.35
CA SER A 71 -8.45 0.20 18.50
C SER A 71 -7.32 1.21 18.52
N VAL A 72 -6.18 0.86 17.93
CA VAL A 72 -4.99 1.69 17.85
C VAL A 72 -4.52 1.81 16.39
N ALA A 73 -4.24 3.04 15.97
CA ALA A 73 -3.54 3.33 14.74
C ALA A 73 -2.11 3.79 15.06
N ALA A 74 -1.15 3.37 14.24
CA ALA A 74 0.21 3.89 14.22
C ALA A 74 0.44 4.68 12.94
N THR A 75 1.09 5.84 13.06
CA THR A 75 1.47 6.68 11.92
C THR A 75 2.92 7.11 12.08
N TYR A 76 3.70 7.02 11.02
CA TYR A 76 5.08 7.48 11.02
C TYR A 76 5.21 8.74 10.18
N PHE A 77 5.81 9.76 10.79
CA PHE A 77 6.14 11.04 10.17
C PHE A 77 7.62 11.05 9.82
N GLY A 78 7.91 10.92 8.55
CA GLY A 78 9.26 10.84 8.02
C GLY A 78 9.91 12.18 7.73
N GLU A 79 10.27 12.41 6.48
CA GLU A 79 10.85 13.66 6.00
C GLU A 79 9.73 14.61 5.57
N ASP A 80 9.82 15.89 5.93
CA ASP A 80 8.95 16.93 5.39
C ASP A 80 9.45 17.33 4.00
N TYR A 81 8.70 16.95 2.97
CA TYR A 81 9.06 17.20 1.56
C TYR A 81 9.24 18.70 1.25
N GLY A 82 8.48 19.57 1.92
CA GLY A 82 8.55 21.00 1.70
C GLY A 82 9.80 21.66 2.30
N THR A 83 10.25 21.21 3.47
CA THR A 83 11.38 21.77 4.20
C THR A 83 12.61 20.88 4.20
N GLN A 84 12.50 19.63 3.74
CA GLN A 84 13.53 18.57 3.79
C GLN A 84 14.00 18.27 5.24
N ARG A 85 13.20 18.63 6.22
CA ARG A 85 13.47 18.35 7.62
C ARG A 85 13.07 16.93 7.98
N LYS A 86 13.99 16.15 8.53
CA LYS A 86 13.72 14.82 9.06
C LYS A 86 13.00 14.92 10.40
N VAL A 87 11.73 14.55 10.44
CA VAL A 87 10.90 14.60 11.66
C VAL A 87 11.08 13.34 12.50
N LYS A 88 11.06 12.15 11.88
CA LYS A 88 11.33 10.83 12.50
C LYS A 88 10.47 10.56 13.73
N LYS A 89 9.18 10.68 13.58
CA LYS A 89 8.22 10.59 14.66
C LYS A 89 7.21 9.48 14.43
N LEU A 90 7.10 8.54 15.36
CA LEU A 90 6.07 7.51 15.41
C LEU A 90 5.00 7.93 16.40
N VAL A 91 3.73 8.00 15.95
CA VAL A 91 2.60 8.45 16.76
C VAL A 91 1.53 7.38 16.80
N PHE A 92 1.03 7.10 17.99
CA PHE A 92 -0.07 6.18 18.24
C PHE A 92 -1.34 6.93 18.57
N TRP A 93 -2.46 6.45 18.03
CA TRP A 93 -3.77 7.08 18.15
C TRP A 93 -4.80 6.09 18.69
N GLU A 94 -5.57 6.50 19.69
CA GLU A 94 -6.79 5.80 20.07
C GLU A 94 -7.89 6.08 19.03
N THR A 95 -8.36 5.05 18.34
CA THR A 95 -9.29 5.23 17.22
C THR A 95 -10.73 5.51 17.63
N SER A 96 -11.11 5.22 18.87
CA SER A 96 -12.45 5.49 19.40
C SER A 96 -12.69 6.97 19.69
N LYS A 97 -11.64 7.67 20.12
CA LYS A 97 -11.65 9.11 20.44
C LYS A 97 -10.88 9.95 19.43
N PHE A 98 -10.13 9.31 18.53
CA PHE A 98 -9.25 9.98 17.58
C PHE A 98 -8.22 10.87 18.27
N THR A 99 -7.66 10.42 19.38
CA THR A 99 -6.69 11.16 20.18
C THR A 99 -5.34 10.48 20.18
N LYS A 100 -4.29 11.27 20.25
CA LYS A 100 -2.93 10.76 20.41
C LYS A 100 -2.77 10.15 21.80
N ILE A 101 -2.24 8.92 21.88
CA ILE A 101 -1.98 8.20 23.14
C ILE A 101 -0.50 8.09 23.45
N ALA A 102 0.36 8.06 22.40
CA ALA A 102 1.80 8.03 22.58
C ALA A 102 2.52 8.66 21.39
N GLU A 103 3.74 9.11 21.58
CA GLU A 103 4.62 9.66 20.55
C GLU A 103 6.06 9.37 20.89
N TYR A 104 6.82 8.87 19.89
CA TYR A 104 8.21 8.49 20.08
C TYR A 104 9.06 9.03 18.93
N ASN A 105 10.23 9.59 19.25
CA ASN A 105 11.21 10.00 18.26
C ASN A 105 12.04 8.78 17.85
N ILE A 106 11.66 8.14 16.76
CA ILE A 106 12.29 6.93 16.24
C ILE A 106 12.33 6.99 14.72
N ASN A 107 13.40 6.46 14.13
CA ASN A 107 13.53 6.36 12.70
C ASN A 107 12.99 5.02 12.24
N CYS A 108 11.93 5.01 11.42
CA CYS A 108 11.34 3.78 10.89
C CYS A 108 11.42 3.77 9.36
N ARG A 109 11.66 2.59 8.81
CA ARG A 109 11.53 2.28 7.36
C ARG A 109 10.23 1.53 7.08
N ASP A 110 9.72 0.81 8.09
CA ASP A 110 8.46 0.07 8.01
C ASP A 110 7.85 -0.16 9.39
N ILE A 111 6.52 -0.38 9.44
CA ILE A 111 5.77 -0.68 10.66
C ILE A 111 4.66 -1.69 10.38
N CYS A 112 4.45 -2.65 11.28
CA CYS A 112 3.39 -3.64 11.19
C CYS A 112 2.92 -4.04 12.60
N PHE A 113 1.61 -4.13 12.84
CA PHE A 113 1.09 -4.77 14.04
C PHE A 113 1.06 -6.29 13.87
N GLY A 114 1.33 -7.02 14.95
CA GLY A 114 1.14 -8.46 15.04
C GLY A 114 -0.21 -8.83 15.68
N GLU A 115 -0.30 -10.08 16.13
CA GLU A 115 -1.44 -10.58 16.90
C GLU A 115 -1.57 -9.91 18.27
N ASP A 116 -0.44 -9.60 18.92
CA ASP A 116 -0.43 -8.78 20.14
C ASP A 116 -0.70 -7.32 19.82
N GLU A 117 -1.84 -6.83 20.27
CA GLU A 117 -2.30 -5.47 20.02
C GLU A 117 -1.46 -4.37 20.68
N ASN A 118 -0.56 -4.73 21.58
CA ASN A 118 0.33 -3.80 22.30
C ASN A 118 1.75 -3.78 21.71
N THR A 119 2.04 -4.63 20.74
CA THR A 119 3.36 -4.74 20.13
C THR A 119 3.34 -4.32 18.66
N LEU A 120 4.24 -3.42 18.30
CA LEU A 120 4.50 -3.01 16.92
C LEU A 120 5.84 -3.57 16.46
N LEU A 121 5.85 -4.29 15.35
CA LEU A 121 7.06 -4.60 14.62
C LEU A 121 7.49 -3.36 13.86
N LEU A 122 8.74 -2.98 13.97
CA LEU A 122 9.30 -1.86 13.23
C LEU A 122 10.66 -2.23 12.62
N VAL A 123 10.93 -1.67 11.47
CA VAL A 123 12.24 -1.72 10.82
C VAL A 123 12.91 -0.37 10.99
N ASP A 124 14.08 -0.36 11.61
CA ASP A 124 14.91 0.84 11.72
C ASP A 124 16.26 0.64 10.98
N PRO A 125 17.16 1.61 10.95
CA PRO A 125 18.46 1.47 10.29
C PRO A 125 19.37 0.36 10.84
N TYR A 126 19.06 -0.18 12.01
CA TYR A 126 19.90 -1.15 12.73
C TYR A 126 19.30 -2.54 12.79
N GLY A 127 18.03 -2.69 12.42
CA GLY A 127 17.40 -4.01 12.44
C GLY A 127 15.89 -3.98 12.52
N ILE A 128 15.36 -5.18 12.75
CA ILE A 128 13.94 -5.41 13.02
C ILE A 128 13.76 -5.46 14.53
N LYS A 129 12.81 -4.70 15.04
CA LYS A 129 12.54 -4.57 16.46
C LYS A 129 11.07 -4.74 16.77
N GLU A 130 10.79 -5.23 17.94
CA GLU A 130 9.46 -5.15 18.56
C GLU A 130 9.43 -4.00 19.54
N MET A 131 8.37 -3.20 19.47
CA MET A 131 8.16 -2.05 20.34
C MET A 131 6.88 -2.22 21.14
N ASP A 132 6.97 -2.14 22.45
CA ASP A 132 5.81 -1.96 23.31
C ASP A 132 5.25 -0.55 23.13
N ILE A 133 4.01 -0.43 22.69
CA ILE A 133 3.40 0.85 22.32
C ILE A 133 3.11 1.76 23.51
N LYS A 134 3.03 1.23 24.74
CA LYS A 134 2.75 2.01 25.96
C LYS A 134 4.01 2.62 26.54
N THR A 135 5.09 1.84 26.52
CA THR A 135 6.35 2.24 27.17
C THR A 135 7.38 2.79 26.20
N GLY A 136 7.22 2.50 24.91
CA GLY A 136 8.22 2.84 23.88
C GLY A 136 9.48 1.98 23.92
N LYS A 137 9.56 0.97 24.82
CA LYS A 137 10.69 0.07 24.87
C LYS A 137 10.74 -0.80 23.62
N THR A 138 11.94 -0.94 23.06
CA THR A 138 12.19 -1.78 21.89
C THR A 138 13.09 -2.96 22.25
N ASN A 139 12.77 -4.12 21.71
CA ASN A 139 13.58 -5.32 21.75
C ASN A 139 14.07 -5.63 20.34
N LEU A 140 15.37 -5.85 20.17
CA LEU A 140 15.95 -6.27 18.90
C LEU A 140 15.52 -7.71 18.61
N VAL A 141 14.96 -7.95 17.43
CA VAL A 141 14.58 -9.27 16.93
C VAL A 141 15.65 -9.79 15.98
N LEU A 142 16.07 -8.93 15.04
CA LEU A 142 17.08 -9.29 14.05
C LEU A 142 17.93 -8.05 13.74
N GLU A 143 19.27 -8.21 13.84
CA GLU A 143 20.23 -7.14 13.52
C GLU A 143 20.55 -7.12 12.03
N GLY A 144 20.58 -5.95 11.43
CA GLY A 144 20.93 -5.77 10.03
C GLY A 144 20.29 -4.55 9.40
N GLU A 145 20.57 -4.35 8.11
CA GLU A 145 19.94 -3.31 7.30
C GLU A 145 18.79 -3.88 6.48
N PHE A 146 17.58 -3.64 6.95
CA PHE A 146 16.35 -4.12 6.31
C PHE A 146 15.49 -2.96 5.82
N LEU A 147 14.59 -3.26 4.86
CA LEU A 147 13.66 -2.28 4.31
C LEU A 147 12.23 -2.52 4.78
N LYS A 148 11.81 -3.78 4.85
CA LYS A 148 10.44 -4.18 5.16
C LYS A 148 10.43 -5.38 6.10
N ALA A 149 9.38 -5.44 6.94
CA ALA A 149 9.09 -6.62 7.74
C ALA A 149 7.59 -6.76 8.00
N ALA A 150 7.12 -8.00 8.12
CA ALA A 150 5.75 -8.32 8.49
C ALA A 150 5.70 -9.67 9.22
N TYR A 151 4.81 -9.77 10.22
CA TYR A 151 4.53 -11.07 10.83
C TYR A 151 3.83 -12.00 9.85
N ASN A 152 4.08 -13.30 9.97
CA ASN A 152 3.22 -14.29 9.36
C ASN A 152 1.89 -14.35 10.14
N PRO A 153 0.73 -14.12 9.52
CA PRO A 153 -0.55 -14.14 10.23
C PRO A 153 -0.99 -15.54 10.67
N LEU A 154 -0.35 -16.60 10.16
CA LEU A 154 -0.60 -17.98 10.57
C LEU A 154 0.34 -18.45 11.69
N ASP A 155 1.47 -17.79 11.87
CA ASP A 155 2.49 -18.16 12.83
C ASP A 155 3.28 -16.94 13.29
N ASN A 156 2.99 -16.45 14.48
CA ASN A 156 3.65 -15.26 15.04
C ASN A 156 5.15 -15.44 15.32
N ASP A 157 5.65 -16.66 15.34
CA ASP A 157 7.09 -16.92 15.46
C ASP A 157 7.83 -16.70 14.15
N VAL A 158 7.10 -16.51 13.04
CA VAL A 158 7.70 -16.25 11.73
C VAL A 158 7.52 -14.80 11.31
N ILE A 159 8.63 -14.17 10.94
CA ILE A 159 8.68 -12.82 10.40
C ILE A 159 9.24 -12.86 8.99
N PHE A 160 8.49 -12.35 8.03
CA PHE A 160 9.00 -12.08 6.69
C PHE A 160 9.72 -10.75 6.68
N TYR A 161 10.85 -10.67 5.98
CA TYR A 161 11.61 -9.44 5.86
C TYR A 161 12.37 -9.34 4.54
N SER A 162 12.82 -8.13 4.22
CA SER A 162 13.63 -7.89 3.03
C SER A 162 14.71 -6.85 3.29
N ASP A 163 15.82 -7.01 2.59
CA ASP A 163 16.81 -5.98 2.35
C ASP A 163 16.61 -5.33 0.95
N GLU A 164 17.63 -4.73 0.36
CA GLU A 164 17.55 -4.10 -0.97
C GLU A 164 17.43 -5.11 -2.13
N VAL A 165 17.79 -6.36 -1.92
CA VAL A 165 17.99 -7.36 -2.97
C VAL A 165 17.21 -8.63 -2.72
N ASP A 166 17.10 -9.05 -1.47
CA ASP A 166 16.61 -10.36 -1.09
C ASP A 166 15.41 -10.30 -0.17
N ALA A 167 14.53 -11.32 -0.26
CA ALA A 167 13.45 -11.59 0.66
C ALA A 167 13.73 -12.86 1.45
N TYR A 168 13.38 -12.84 2.72
CA TYR A 168 13.66 -13.89 3.69
C TYR A 168 12.46 -14.11 4.60
N TYR A 169 12.49 -15.24 5.34
CA TYR A 169 11.74 -15.34 6.59
C TYR A 169 12.68 -15.72 7.74
N TYR A 170 12.36 -15.24 8.92
CA TYR A 170 13.03 -15.55 10.17
C TYR A 170 12.06 -16.31 11.07
N ASN A 171 12.50 -17.48 11.55
CA ASN A 171 11.76 -18.28 12.52
C ASN A 171 12.39 -18.10 13.91
N ARG A 172 11.67 -17.51 14.84
CA ARG A 172 12.13 -17.23 16.20
C ARG A 172 12.33 -18.49 17.03
N ALA A 173 11.47 -19.50 16.84
CA ALA A 173 11.53 -20.74 17.61
C ALA A 173 12.83 -21.52 17.35
N THR A 174 13.38 -21.40 16.15
CA THR A 174 14.62 -22.07 15.73
C THR A 174 15.82 -21.12 15.64
N ASP A 175 15.59 -19.82 15.76
CA ASP A 175 16.58 -18.75 15.57
C ASP A 175 17.30 -18.86 14.21
N THR A 176 16.52 -19.11 13.15
CA THR A 176 17.04 -19.30 11.79
C THR A 176 16.39 -18.36 10.80
N SER A 177 17.20 -17.84 9.87
CA SER A 177 16.73 -17.10 8.70
C SER A 177 16.90 -17.95 7.45
N GLU A 178 15.86 -17.99 6.62
CA GLU A 178 15.90 -18.70 5.35
C GLU A 178 15.59 -17.74 4.19
N HIS A 179 16.33 -17.92 3.11
CA HIS A 179 16.20 -17.12 1.90
C HIS A 179 14.99 -17.61 1.09
N LEU A 180 14.12 -16.68 0.71
CA LEU A 180 12.95 -16.96 -0.11
C LEU A 180 13.20 -16.62 -1.58
N HIS A 181 13.82 -15.47 -1.85
CA HIS A 181 13.96 -14.99 -3.20
C HIS A 181 14.98 -13.89 -3.36
N THR A 182 15.71 -13.91 -4.49
CA THR A 182 16.60 -12.82 -4.92
C THR A 182 15.99 -12.03 -6.07
N VAL A 183 15.93 -10.73 -5.93
CA VAL A 183 15.58 -9.82 -7.02
C VAL A 183 16.80 -9.55 -7.88
N SER A 184 16.67 -9.61 -9.18
CA SER A 184 17.78 -9.27 -10.06
C SER A 184 18.19 -7.80 -9.90
N LYS A 185 19.47 -7.57 -9.60
CA LYS A 185 20.06 -6.22 -9.54
C LYS A 185 19.89 -5.53 -10.89
N GLY A 186 19.27 -4.37 -10.90
CA GLY A 186 19.16 -3.56 -12.10
C GLY A 186 17.85 -2.77 -12.28
N ALA A 187 16.86 -3.04 -11.49
CA ALA A 187 15.55 -2.41 -11.63
C ALA A 187 15.44 -0.97 -11.04
N GLY A 188 16.43 -0.50 -10.28
CA GLY A 188 16.57 0.92 -9.89
C GLY A 188 15.41 1.54 -9.10
N VAL A 189 14.65 0.76 -8.33
CA VAL A 189 13.47 1.23 -7.61
C VAL A 189 13.29 0.44 -6.34
N ASP A 190 12.62 1.03 -5.35
CA ASP A 190 12.23 0.39 -4.08
C ASP A 190 11.79 -1.06 -4.29
N PRO A 191 12.61 -2.04 -3.93
CA PRO A 191 12.48 -3.38 -4.48
C PRO A 191 11.32 -4.15 -3.86
N PHE A 192 10.90 -3.80 -2.65
CA PHE A 192 9.93 -4.63 -1.95
C PHE A 192 8.84 -3.78 -1.32
N ARG A 193 7.60 -4.14 -1.61
CA ARG A 193 6.46 -3.77 -0.78
C ARG A 193 5.76 -5.06 -0.42
N PHE A 194 5.67 -5.38 0.87
CA PHE A 194 4.83 -6.46 1.35
C PHE A 194 3.39 -6.01 1.28
N TYR A 195 2.63 -6.73 0.48
CA TYR A 195 1.21 -6.51 0.36
C TYR A 195 0.46 -7.66 0.96
N ARG A 196 -0.47 -7.32 1.78
CA ARG A 196 -1.58 -8.05 2.27
C ARG A 196 -1.41 -9.57 2.38
N PHE A 197 -1.43 -10.01 3.60
CA PHE A 197 -1.67 -11.39 3.96
C PHE A 197 -3.15 -11.71 3.71
N THR A 198 -3.41 -12.75 2.95
CA THR A 198 -4.68 -13.48 2.99
C THR A 198 -4.53 -14.65 3.95
N GLU A 199 -5.60 -15.43 4.15
CA GLU A 199 -5.52 -16.60 5.02
C GLU A 199 -4.40 -17.58 4.64
N ASN A 200 -3.98 -17.61 3.37
CA ASN A 200 -3.04 -18.62 2.87
C ASN A 200 -1.82 -18.04 2.15
N HIS A 201 -1.79 -16.79 1.80
CA HIS A 201 -0.72 -16.26 0.95
C HIS A 201 -0.26 -14.86 1.34
N LEU A 202 1.04 -14.66 1.31
CA LEU A 202 1.68 -13.37 1.25
C LEU A 202 1.96 -13.02 -0.21
N GLN A 203 1.57 -11.82 -0.61
CA GLN A 203 2.03 -11.27 -1.87
C GLN A 203 3.11 -10.22 -1.64
N ILE A 204 4.20 -10.38 -2.34
CA ILE A 204 5.27 -9.39 -2.39
C ILE A 204 5.27 -8.79 -3.79
N LEU A 205 5.04 -7.51 -3.89
CA LEU A 205 5.33 -6.78 -5.11
C LEU A 205 6.84 -6.60 -5.20
N MET A 206 7.42 -7.31 -6.13
CA MET A 206 8.84 -7.29 -6.39
C MET A 206 9.06 -6.55 -7.67
N CYS A 207 9.74 -5.43 -7.63
CA CYS A 207 10.11 -4.70 -8.85
C CYS A 207 8.95 -4.43 -9.83
N ARG A 208 9.26 -3.73 -10.88
CA ARG A 208 8.30 -3.38 -11.92
C ARG A 208 7.91 -4.55 -12.84
N ASN A 209 8.55 -5.71 -12.71
CA ASN A 209 8.47 -6.78 -13.70
C ASN A 209 7.74 -8.04 -13.26
N TYR A 210 7.55 -8.26 -11.96
CA TYR A 210 6.83 -9.43 -11.45
C TYR A 210 6.30 -9.24 -10.03
N THR A 211 5.36 -10.10 -9.66
CA THR A 211 4.87 -10.28 -8.30
C THR A 211 5.36 -11.63 -7.79
N LEU A 212 5.80 -11.69 -6.55
CA LEU A 212 6.06 -12.93 -5.86
C LEU A 212 4.88 -13.24 -4.95
N GLN A 213 4.32 -14.43 -5.11
CA GLN A 213 3.34 -14.98 -4.17
C GLN A 213 4.05 -16.02 -3.31
N ILE A 214 3.84 -15.96 -1.99
CA ILE A 214 4.37 -16.91 -1.02
C ILE A 214 3.20 -17.62 -0.35
N ASP A 215 3.19 -18.95 -0.38
CA ASP A 215 2.27 -19.75 0.44
C ASP A 215 2.75 -19.69 1.89
N LEU A 216 1.88 -19.28 2.80
CA LEU A 216 2.23 -19.08 4.22
C LEU A 216 2.39 -20.37 5.01
N ARG A 217 1.99 -21.51 4.45
CA ARG A 217 2.03 -22.82 5.13
C ARG A 217 3.34 -23.54 4.93
N ASP A 218 3.93 -23.43 3.74
CA ASP A 218 5.14 -24.16 3.34
C ASP A 218 6.24 -23.28 2.75
N TYR A 219 5.97 -21.95 2.67
CA TYR A 219 6.87 -20.91 2.14
C TYR A 219 7.27 -21.10 0.68
N THR A 220 6.57 -21.96 -0.05
CA THR A 220 6.77 -22.07 -1.49
C THR A 220 6.46 -20.77 -2.20
N THR A 221 7.27 -20.45 -3.20
CA THR A 221 7.17 -19.19 -3.93
C THR A 221 6.75 -19.41 -5.38
N LYS A 222 5.89 -18.53 -5.88
CA LYS A 222 5.50 -18.49 -7.29
C LYS A 222 5.73 -17.08 -7.85
N LYS A 223 6.46 -17.00 -8.96
CA LYS A 223 6.64 -15.74 -9.71
C LYS A 223 5.58 -15.56 -10.77
N VAL A 224 5.06 -14.35 -10.86
CA VAL A 224 4.20 -13.93 -11.96
C VAL A 224 4.87 -12.77 -12.66
N TYR A 225 5.32 -12.98 -13.90
CA TYR A 225 6.01 -12.00 -14.69
C TYR A 225 5.02 -11.05 -15.36
N PHE A 226 5.45 -9.81 -15.53
CA PHE A 226 4.71 -8.76 -16.23
C PHE A 226 5.59 -8.20 -17.34
N SER A 227 4.95 -7.63 -18.37
CA SER A 227 5.67 -7.02 -19.47
C SER A 227 6.47 -5.80 -19.00
N GLU A 228 7.56 -5.52 -19.70
CA GLU A 228 8.39 -4.34 -19.45
C GLU A 228 7.63 -3.02 -19.57
N ASP A 229 6.50 -3.02 -20.29
CA ASP A 229 5.62 -1.84 -20.41
C ASP A 229 4.84 -1.51 -19.13
N ASN A 230 4.79 -2.43 -18.16
CA ASN A 230 4.09 -2.24 -16.88
C ASN A 230 4.92 -1.48 -15.82
N LYS A 231 5.80 -0.58 -16.23
CA LYS A 231 6.66 0.24 -15.34
C LYS A 231 5.90 1.22 -14.43
N CYS A 232 4.59 1.29 -14.57
CA CYS A 232 3.76 2.30 -13.91
C CYS A 232 2.96 1.76 -12.73
N ARG A 233 3.20 0.51 -12.31
CA ARG A 233 2.52 -0.09 -11.16
C ARG A 233 3.12 0.46 -9.86
N VAL A 234 2.25 0.84 -8.94
CA VAL A 234 2.62 1.43 -7.65
C VAL A 234 2.14 0.58 -6.48
N ASP A 235 0.94 -0.01 -6.58
CA ASP A 235 0.35 -0.81 -5.52
C ASP A 235 -0.44 -2.01 -6.06
N LEU A 236 -0.60 -3.03 -5.22
CA LEU A 236 -1.42 -4.20 -5.45
C LEU A 236 -2.34 -4.45 -4.26
N ALA A 237 -3.55 -4.90 -4.52
CA ALA A 237 -4.43 -5.43 -3.50
C ALA A 237 -5.05 -6.75 -3.96
N LEU A 238 -5.16 -7.70 -3.04
CA LEU A 238 -5.90 -8.93 -3.21
C LEU A 238 -7.19 -8.84 -2.42
N SER A 239 -8.30 -9.30 -2.99
CA SER A 239 -9.57 -9.34 -2.27
C SER A 239 -9.51 -10.37 -1.12
N PRO A 240 -10.30 -10.20 -0.04
CA PRO A 240 -10.28 -11.12 1.09
C PRO A 240 -10.62 -12.58 0.71
N ASP A 241 -11.43 -12.78 -0.32
CA ASP A 241 -11.77 -14.09 -0.88
C ASP A 241 -10.75 -14.62 -1.89
N GLU A 242 -9.65 -13.88 -2.13
CA GLU A 242 -8.59 -14.17 -3.09
C GLU A 242 -9.07 -14.28 -4.56
N GLU A 243 -10.31 -13.92 -4.85
CA GLU A 243 -10.87 -14.04 -6.20
C GLU A 243 -10.37 -12.94 -7.14
N TRP A 244 -10.10 -11.74 -6.58
CA TRP A 244 -9.78 -10.55 -7.36
C TRP A 244 -8.43 -9.94 -6.98
N LEU A 245 -7.68 -9.51 -8.00
CA LEU A 245 -6.47 -8.73 -7.86
C LEU A 245 -6.69 -7.35 -8.49
N LEU A 246 -6.30 -6.30 -7.76
CA LEU A 246 -6.30 -4.94 -8.24
C LEU A 246 -4.87 -4.41 -8.36
N GLU A 247 -4.51 -3.96 -9.53
CA GLU A 247 -3.31 -3.15 -9.75
C GLU A 247 -3.67 -1.68 -9.61
N GLY A 248 -2.98 -0.98 -8.71
CA GLY A 248 -2.93 0.47 -8.65
C GLY A 248 -1.68 0.98 -9.36
N GLY A 249 -1.79 2.05 -10.12
CA GLY A 249 -0.65 2.55 -10.85
C GLY A 249 -0.80 4.00 -11.29
N ILE A 250 0.26 4.49 -11.93
CA ILE A 250 0.31 5.79 -12.58
C ILE A 250 -0.21 5.70 -14.02
N PHE A 251 -0.61 6.83 -14.60
CA PHE A 251 -1.11 6.93 -15.99
C PHE A 251 -2.28 6.02 -16.32
N SER A 252 -3.25 5.88 -15.39
CA SER A 252 -4.48 5.09 -15.60
C SER A 252 -4.27 3.57 -15.68
N TYR A 253 -3.17 3.05 -15.17
CA TYR A 253 -2.94 1.60 -15.03
C TYR A 253 -3.62 1.02 -13.78
N ASN A 254 -4.88 1.37 -13.57
CA ASN A 254 -5.69 0.84 -12.47
C ASN A 254 -6.56 -0.28 -13.02
N ARG A 255 -6.13 -1.53 -12.86
CA ARG A 255 -6.74 -2.70 -13.52
C ARG A 255 -7.17 -3.75 -12.53
N LEU A 256 -8.33 -4.34 -12.81
CA LEU A 256 -8.93 -5.42 -12.04
C LEU A 256 -8.82 -6.74 -12.80
N TYR A 257 -8.32 -7.77 -12.14
CA TYR A 257 -8.12 -9.11 -12.69
C TYR A 257 -8.81 -10.17 -11.87
N LYS A 258 -9.12 -11.32 -12.48
CA LYS A 258 -9.28 -12.56 -11.73
C LYS A 258 -7.91 -13.02 -11.25
N ASN A 259 -7.74 -13.20 -9.95
CA ASN A 259 -6.44 -13.55 -9.36
C ASN A 259 -5.87 -14.85 -9.94
N ALA A 260 -6.70 -15.89 -10.10
CA ALA A 260 -6.27 -17.17 -10.67
C ALA A 260 -5.74 -17.02 -12.10
N ASP A 261 -6.38 -16.20 -12.93
CA ASP A 261 -5.93 -15.94 -14.30
C ASP A 261 -4.63 -15.15 -14.32
N TYR A 262 -4.56 -14.10 -13.50
CA TYR A 262 -3.36 -13.29 -13.35
C TYR A 262 -2.15 -14.10 -12.88
N MET A 263 -2.33 -14.96 -11.87
CA MET A 263 -1.27 -15.82 -11.36
C MET A 263 -0.85 -16.93 -12.34
N ALA A 264 -1.73 -17.32 -13.27
CA ALA A 264 -1.41 -18.31 -14.29
C ALA A 264 -0.68 -17.72 -15.50
N ARG A 265 -1.15 -16.57 -15.98
CA ARG A 265 -0.77 -15.99 -17.29
C ARG A 265 0.04 -14.68 -17.18
N GLY A 266 0.09 -14.04 -15.99
CA GLY A 266 0.79 -12.79 -15.79
C GLY A 266 0.27 -11.67 -16.70
N GLU A 267 1.15 -11.15 -17.54
CA GLU A 267 0.83 -10.07 -18.49
C GLU A 267 -0.21 -10.41 -19.55
N GLU A 268 -0.36 -11.70 -19.87
CA GLU A 268 -1.36 -12.20 -20.80
C GLU A 268 -2.74 -12.35 -20.16
N ALA A 269 -2.84 -12.13 -18.84
CA ALA A 269 -4.12 -12.18 -18.15
C ALA A 269 -5.06 -11.09 -18.67
N GLU A 270 -6.30 -11.47 -18.91
CA GLU A 270 -7.32 -10.54 -19.34
C GLU A 270 -7.82 -9.72 -18.13
N PHE A 271 -7.62 -8.40 -18.17
CA PHE A 271 -8.20 -7.56 -17.13
C PHE A 271 -9.72 -7.45 -17.32
N GLN A 272 -10.45 -7.66 -16.24
CA GLN A 272 -11.92 -7.65 -16.22
C GLN A 272 -12.49 -6.22 -16.22
N GLY A 273 -11.67 -5.25 -15.85
CA GLY A 273 -12.03 -3.84 -15.87
C GLY A 273 -10.84 -2.92 -15.64
N GLN A 274 -10.95 -1.72 -16.19
CA GLN A 274 -9.99 -0.63 -15.98
C GLN A 274 -10.76 0.56 -15.44
N PHE A 275 -10.30 1.09 -14.31
CA PHE A 275 -10.89 2.27 -13.72
C PHE A 275 -10.52 3.49 -14.56
N ALA A 276 -11.52 4.18 -15.08
CA ALA A 276 -11.34 5.43 -15.81
C ALA A 276 -11.04 6.55 -14.82
N THR A 277 -9.78 6.81 -14.63
CA THR A 277 -9.30 7.90 -13.82
C THR A 277 -8.70 8.95 -14.74
N ASP A 278 -9.23 10.15 -14.77
CA ASP A 278 -8.73 11.28 -15.59
C ASP A 278 -7.29 11.65 -15.17
N ASN A 279 -6.30 10.81 -15.51
CA ASN A 279 -4.90 10.91 -15.09
C ASN A 279 -4.67 10.87 -13.57
N ILE A 280 -5.56 10.23 -12.82
CA ILE A 280 -5.41 10.05 -11.37
C ILE A 280 -4.62 8.78 -11.11
N ASN A 281 -3.52 8.90 -10.40
CA ASN A 281 -2.69 7.78 -9.97
C ASN A 281 -3.23 7.21 -8.66
N PHE A 282 -3.48 5.90 -8.60
CA PHE A 282 -3.76 5.19 -7.36
C PHE A 282 -2.44 4.82 -6.69
N GLU A 283 -2.08 5.56 -5.64
CA GLU A 283 -0.87 5.32 -4.86
C GLU A 283 -1.02 4.15 -3.90
N THR A 284 -2.21 3.98 -3.36
CA THR A 284 -2.54 2.87 -2.47
C THR A 284 -3.96 2.41 -2.71
N VAL A 285 -4.15 1.10 -2.71
CA VAL A 285 -5.43 0.45 -2.98
C VAL A 285 -5.76 -0.61 -1.93
N LYS A 286 -7.03 -0.75 -1.59
CA LYS A 286 -7.56 -1.77 -0.68
C LYS A 286 -8.92 -2.24 -1.17
N PHE A 287 -9.22 -3.52 -0.98
CA PHE A 287 -10.59 -4.00 -1.14
C PHE A 287 -11.40 -3.69 0.11
N LEU A 288 -12.61 -3.23 -0.10
CA LEU A 288 -13.64 -3.09 0.92
C LEU A 288 -14.68 -4.18 0.76
N GLU A 289 -15.48 -4.40 1.80
CA GLU A 289 -16.63 -5.31 1.73
C GLU A 289 -17.67 -4.85 0.68
N GLY A 290 -18.43 -5.80 0.15
CA GLY A 290 -19.54 -5.52 -0.76
C GLY A 290 -19.13 -5.16 -2.20
N GLY A 291 -17.90 -5.50 -2.60
CA GLY A 291 -17.45 -5.27 -3.98
C GLY A 291 -17.00 -3.83 -4.25
N TYR A 292 -16.46 -3.17 -3.25
CA TYR A 292 -15.91 -1.83 -3.38
C TYR A 292 -14.39 -1.81 -3.22
N ILE A 293 -13.77 -0.76 -3.74
CA ILE A 293 -12.34 -0.50 -3.69
C ILE A 293 -12.11 0.86 -3.06
N LEU A 294 -11.18 0.93 -2.13
CA LEU A 294 -10.66 2.16 -1.54
C LEU A 294 -9.33 2.51 -2.19
N CYS A 295 -9.19 3.73 -2.63
CA CYS A 295 -7.97 4.24 -3.24
C CYS A 295 -7.52 5.54 -2.57
N GLY A 296 -6.21 5.66 -2.36
CA GLY A 296 -5.54 6.92 -2.13
C GLY A 296 -4.93 7.44 -3.42
N THR A 297 -5.12 8.71 -3.72
CA THR A 297 -4.64 9.28 -4.98
C THR A 297 -3.57 10.33 -4.76
N VAL A 298 -2.56 10.35 -5.64
CA VAL A 298 -1.51 11.36 -5.63
C VAL A 298 -2.00 12.65 -6.29
N ASN A 299 -2.28 12.59 -7.58
CA ASN A 299 -2.63 13.78 -8.35
C ASN A 299 -4.00 14.35 -7.96
N GLY A 300 -4.95 13.48 -7.60
CA GLY A 300 -6.29 13.89 -7.16
C GLY A 300 -6.31 14.43 -5.74
N ARG A 301 -5.28 14.17 -4.94
CA ARG A 301 -5.22 14.53 -3.51
C ARG A 301 -6.49 14.15 -2.78
N SER A 302 -6.93 12.92 -3.03
CA SER A 302 -8.21 12.41 -2.55
C SER A 302 -8.11 10.99 -2.03
N VAL A 303 -9.08 10.66 -1.20
CA VAL A 303 -9.44 9.27 -0.88
C VAL A 303 -10.75 8.99 -1.60
N GLU A 304 -10.82 7.87 -2.30
CA GLU A 304 -11.95 7.55 -3.17
C GLU A 304 -12.43 6.12 -2.93
N ILE A 305 -13.75 5.92 -3.06
CA ILE A 305 -14.37 4.59 -3.11
C ILE A 305 -14.94 4.39 -4.51
N TRP A 306 -14.62 3.24 -5.09
CA TRP A 306 -15.05 2.82 -6.41
C TRP A 306 -15.84 1.53 -6.32
N ASP A 307 -16.88 1.40 -7.13
CA ASP A 307 -17.63 0.16 -7.27
C ASP A 307 -16.96 -0.73 -8.32
N MET A 308 -16.64 -1.97 -7.93
CA MET A 308 -15.93 -2.93 -8.80
C MET A 308 -16.72 -3.33 -10.02
N LYS A 309 -18.04 -3.43 -9.90
CA LYS A 309 -18.91 -3.93 -10.97
C LYS A 309 -19.14 -2.88 -12.05
N SER A 310 -19.40 -1.64 -11.63
CA SER A 310 -19.63 -0.54 -12.56
C SER A 310 -18.36 0.19 -12.97
N LEU A 311 -17.25 -0.05 -12.25
CA LEU A 311 -15.96 0.65 -12.40
C LEU A 311 -16.09 2.17 -12.25
N ARG A 312 -17.06 2.61 -11.42
CA ARG A 312 -17.36 4.02 -11.19
C ARG A 312 -17.04 4.44 -9.78
N LYS A 313 -16.56 5.66 -9.65
CA LYS A 313 -16.40 6.31 -8.36
C LYS A 313 -17.76 6.57 -7.73
N VAL A 314 -17.94 6.06 -6.50
CA VAL A 314 -19.19 6.19 -5.74
C VAL A 314 -19.08 7.17 -4.58
N SER A 315 -17.86 7.40 -4.09
CA SER A 315 -17.61 8.38 -3.04
C SER A 315 -16.19 8.93 -3.16
N SER A 316 -15.99 10.16 -2.77
CA SER A 316 -14.65 10.75 -2.67
C SER A 316 -14.58 11.81 -1.58
N PHE A 317 -13.38 11.99 -1.04
CA PHE A 317 -13.05 13.09 -0.17
C PHE A 317 -11.77 13.75 -0.67
N ALA A 318 -11.89 15.03 -1.06
CA ALA A 318 -10.80 15.87 -1.51
C ALA A 318 -11.02 17.26 -0.94
N GLN A 319 -10.38 17.59 0.17
CA GLN A 319 -10.54 18.90 0.80
C GLN A 319 -9.19 19.57 0.98
N LYS A 320 -9.01 20.73 0.33
CA LYS A 320 -7.79 21.54 0.45
C LYS A 320 -7.48 21.86 1.92
N GLY A 321 -6.24 21.59 2.34
CA GLY A 321 -5.77 21.79 3.71
C GLY A 321 -6.15 20.69 4.70
N LYS A 322 -7.00 19.72 4.30
CA LYS A 322 -7.31 18.53 5.12
C LYS A 322 -6.83 17.23 4.50
N LEU A 323 -6.43 17.24 3.25
CA LEU A 323 -5.81 16.12 2.56
C LEU A 323 -4.87 16.66 1.49
N SER A 324 -3.78 15.95 1.26
CA SER A 324 -2.79 16.18 0.21
C SER A 324 -2.49 14.84 -0.47
N TYR A 325 -1.29 14.65 -0.98
CA TYR A 325 -0.87 13.33 -1.48
C TYR A 325 -1.04 12.28 -0.40
N VAL A 326 -1.68 11.17 -0.73
CA VAL A 326 -1.90 10.06 0.21
C VAL A 326 -0.66 9.18 0.22
N GLY A 327 0.06 9.15 1.35
CA GLY A 327 1.26 8.31 1.53
C GLY A 327 0.94 6.91 2.02
N GLY A 328 -0.13 6.74 2.82
CA GLY A 328 -0.52 5.44 3.33
C GLY A 328 -1.99 5.36 3.75
N ILE A 329 -2.56 4.16 3.63
CA ILE A 329 -3.92 3.86 4.10
C ILE A 329 -3.91 2.56 4.89
N ALA A 330 -4.51 2.60 6.08
CA ALA A 330 -4.90 1.42 6.84
C ALA A 330 -6.43 1.34 6.95
N TYR A 331 -6.97 0.13 6.92
CA TYR A 331 -8.40 -0.13 6.91
C TYR A 331 -8.76 -1.28 7.85
N HIS A 332 -9.81 -1.09 8.64
CA HIS A 332 -10.39 -2.12 9.51
C HIS A 332 -11.84 -2.38 9.09
N PRO A 333 -12.15 -3.59 8.59
CA PRO A 333 -13.46 -3.89 7.99
C PRO A 333 -14.62 -3.78 9.00
N GLU A 334 -14.57 -4.49 10.12
CA GLU A 334 -15.66 -4.54 11.09
C GLU A 334 -16.03 -3.16 11.66
N LYS A 335 -15.05 -2.30 11.88
CA LYS A 335 -15.27 -0.92 12.34
C LYS A 335 -15.60 0.05 11.21
N ARG A 336 -15.45 -0.40 9.97
CA ARG A 336 -15.51 0.46 8.78
C ARG A 336 -14.64 1.71 8.92
N LEU A 337 -13.49 1.53 9.59
CA LEU A 337 -12.56 2.61 9.90
C LEU A 337 -11.46 2.64 8.86
N ILE A 338 -11.19 3.83 8.34
CA ILE A 338 -10.08 4.10 7.45
C ILE A 338 -9.20 5.16 8.11
N VAL A 339 -7.90 4.89 8.17
CA VAL A 339 -6.89 5.86 8.61
C VAL A 339 -6.00 6.18 7.43
N VAL A 340 -5.86 7.45 7.14
CA VAL A 340 -5.11 7.96 5.99
C VAL A 340 -3.99 8.85 6.46
N GLY A 341 -2.78 8.54 6.04
CA GLY A 341 -1.61 9.40 6.15
C GLY A 341 -1.39 10.16 4.85
N SER A 342 -1.03 11.41 4.95
CA SER A 342 -0.85 12.29 3.80
C SER A 342 0.36 13.18 3.99
N LEU A 343 0.92 13.68 2.87
CA LEU A 343 1.97 14.69 2.92
C LEU A 343 1.53 15.91 3.73
N TYR A 344 2.49 16.69 4.18
CA TYR A 344 2.31 17.86 5.06
C TYR A 344 1.74 17.52 6.44
N GLY A 345 2.02 16.31 6.94
CA GLY A 345 1.72 15.87 8.29
C GLY A 345 0.24 15.67 8.59
N ILE A 346 -0.56 15.35 7.60
CA ILE A 346 -2.00 15.20 7.78
C ILE A 346 -2.35 13.73 8.04
N VAL A 347 -3.06 13.48 9.14
CA VAL A 347 -3.68 12.20 9.45
C VAL A 347 -5.19 12.38 9.48
N CYS A 348 -5.91 11.60 8.71
CA CYS A 348 -7.38 11.62 8.65
C CYS A 348 -7.97 10.29 9.08
N PHE A 349 -9.06 10.34 9.82
CA PHE A 349 -9.88 9.20 10.20
C PHE A 349 -11.22 9.31 9.49
N PHE A 350 -11.59 8.26 8.77
CA PHE A 350 -12.86 8.19 8.06
C PHE A 350 -13.67 6.97 8.50
N ARG A 351 -14.97 7.04 8.26
CA ARG A 351 -15.90 5.91 8.21
C ARG A 351 -16.58 5.86 6.85
N TYR A 352 -17.05 4.69 6.44
CA TYR A 352 -17.82 4.51 5.20
C TYR A 352 -19.03 3.63 5.39
#